data_f585b577ab2c27055fd43f909a3c4ba5
#
_entry.id   f585b577ab2c27055fd43f909a3c4ba5
#
_cell.length_a   1.000
_cell.length_b   1.000
_cell.length_c   1.000
_cell.angle_alpha   90.00
_cell.angle_beta   90.00
_cell.angle_gamma   90.00
#
_symmetry.space_group_name_H-M   'P 1'
#
loop_
_entity.id
_entity.type
_entity.pdbx_description
1 polymer ?
#
loop_
_entity_poly.entity_id
_entity_poly.type
_entity_poly.pdbx_seq_one_letter_code
_entity_poly.pdbx_strand_id
1 'polypeptide(L)'
;MIQFQIPTNAFLTTTTNAFCHVPYTGMGSAENPNYLNDLKNTYNSFSQHKLQSAVNELLNVLNEDLPQIYQLLGFDILTICVVPRAKAENAYKPNQQLFRKTVQKSIDQMHGLADGINYIRRHTNTYTTHLGERAPNYINDGAEPYPGITERTCDISADAAGKN
;
A
#
# COMPACT_ATOMS: atom_id res chain seq x y z
N MET A 1 -9.06 -12.05 -8.38
CA MET A 1 -8.69 -10.63 -8.62
C MET A 1 -9.80 -9.90 -9.37
N ILE A 2 -10.09 -8.65 -9.03
CA ILE A 2 -11.07 -7.78 -9.69
C ILE A 2 -10.32 -6.64 -10.36
N GLN A 3 -10.57 -6.41 -11.66
CA GLN A 3 -10.05 -5.27 -12.40
C GLN A 3 -11.13 -4.21 -12.56
N PHE A 4 -10.77 -2.95 -12.43
CA PHE A 4 -11.64 -1.80 -12.68
C PHE A 4 -10.82 -0.61 -13.20
N GLN A 5 -11.49 0.43 -13.64
CA GLN A 5 -10.84 1.65 -14.10
C GLN A 5 -11.14 2.81 -13.17
N ILE A 6 -10.11 3.57 -12.85
CA ILE A 6 -10.23 4.85 -12.15
C ILE A 6 -10.28 5.93 -13.25
N PRO A 7 -11.40 6.67 -13.39
CA PRO A 7 -11.51 7.72 -14.39
C PRO A 7 -10.59 8.90 -14.06
N THR A 8 -10.38 9.74 -15.06
CA THR A 8 -9.65 11.01 -14.87
C THR A 8 -10.30 11.88 -13.79
N ASN A 9 -9.49 12.56 -13.01
CA ASN A 9 -9.92 13.46 -11.95
C ASN A 9 -8.88 14.57 -11.73
N ALA A 10 -9.00 15.34 -10.66
CA ALA A 10 -8.07 16.42 -10.35
C ALA A 10 -6.60 15.97 -10.17
N PHE A 11 -6.35 14.70 -9.92
CA PHE A 11 -5.02 14.13 -9.66
C PHE A 11 -4.55 13.16 -10.74
N LEU A 12 -5.47 12.58 -11.52
CA LEU A 12 -5.18 11.63 -12.58
C LEU A 12 -5.58 12.20 -13.94
N THR A 13 -4.60 12.49 -14.77
CA THR A 13 -4.79 13.06 -16.11
C THR A 13 -5.24 12.02 -17.14
N THR A 14 -5.05 10.73 -16.85
CA THR A 14 -5.45 9.61 -17.70
C THR A 14 -6.24 8.57 -16.89
N THR A 15 -7.16 7.88 -17.56
CA THR A 15 -7.84 6.73 -16.97
C THR A 15 -6.82 5.66 -16.65
N THR A 16 -6.85 5.16 -15.41
CA THR A 16 -5.85 4.24 -14.89
C THR A 16 -6.50 2.89 -14.54
N ASN A 17 -5.89 1.80 -14.97
CA ASN A 17 -6.29 0.46 -14.54
C ASN A 17 -5.96 0.26 -13.06
N ALA A 18 -6.90 -0.30 -12.33
CA ALA A 18 -6.75 -0.66 -10.94
C ALA A 18 -7.20 -2.11 -10.71
N PHE A 19 -6.59 -2.73 -9.71
CA PHE A 19 -6.81 -4.12 -9.36
C PHE A 19 -7.01 -4.25 -7.86
N CYS A 20 -7.92 -5.13 -7.44
CA CYS A 20 -8.02 -5.54 -6.05
C CYS A 20 -8.26 -7.04 -5.96
N HIS A 21 -7.75 -7.67 -4.90
CA HIS A 21 -8.02 -9.09 -4.64
C HIS A 21 -9.49 -9.28 -4.28
N VAL A 22 -9.94 -8.53 -3.28
CA VAL A 22 -11.34 -8.47 -2.82
C VAL A 22 -11.70 -7.04 -2.43
N PRO A 23 -12.99 -6.66 -2.45
CA PRO A 23 -13.43 -5.37 -1.96
C PRO A 23 -13.11 -5.18 -0.48
N TYR A 24 -12.77 -3.96 -0.08
CA TYR A 24 -12.60 -3.58 1.32
C TYR A 24 -13.82 -2.78 1.78
N THR A 25 -14.55 -3.29 2.76
CA THR A 25 -15.86 -2.74 3.20
C THR A 25 -15.78 -1.82 4.43
N GLY A 26 -14.56 -1.49 4.86
CA GLY A 26 -14.34 -0.63 6.02
C GLY A 26 -13.61 -1.34 7.18
N MET A 27 -13.05 -0.54 8.08
CA MET A 27 -12.25 -1.08 9.19
C MET A 27 -13.12 -1.89 10.15
N GLY A 28 -12.68 -3.12 10.45
CA GLY A 28 -13.35 -4.01 11.41
C GLY A 28 -14.52 -4.81 10.85
N SER A 29 -14.85 -4.68 9.56
CA SER A 29 -15.83 -5.56 8.93
C SER A 29 -15.35 -7.00 8.91
N ALA A 30 -16.25 -7.95 9.23
CA ALA A 30 -15.99 -9.38 9.14
C ALA A 30 -15.79 -9.86 7.68
N GLU A 31 -16.19 -9.06 6.70
CA GLU A 31 -16.02 -9.35 5.28
C GLU A 31 -14.58 -9.07 4.79
N ASN A 32 -13.83 -8.26 5.54
CA ASN A 32 -12.44 -7.98 5.17
C ASN A 32 -11.54 -9.17 5.48
N PRO A 33 -10.56 -9.47 4.62
CA PRO A 33 -9.58 -10.51 4.90
C PRO A 33 -8.87 -10.28 6.24
N ASN A 34 -8.82 -11.32 7.07
CA ASN A 34 -8.21 -11.22 8.40
C ASN A 34 -6.75 -10.77 8.36
N TYR A 35 -5.98 -11.22 7.38
CA TYR A 35 -4.57 -10.83 7.24
C TYR A 35 -4.39 -9.31 7.07
N LEU A 36 -5.30 -8.64 6.35
CA LEU A 36 -5.24 -7.18 6.21
C LEU A 36 -5.48 -6.49 7.55
N ASN A 37 -6.47 -6.93 8.31
CA ASN A 37 -6.75 -6.38 9.61
C ASN A 37 -5.57 -6.61 10.58
N ASP A 38 -4.97 -7.78 10.57
CA ASP A 38 -3.85 -8.11 11.45
C ASP A 38 -2.58 -7.34 11.12
N LEU A 39 -2.21 -7.23 9.83
CA LEU A 39 -1.02 -6.52 9.40
C LEU A 39 -1.17 -4.99 9.44
N LYS A 40 -2.39 -4.47 9.31
CA LYS A 40 -2.68 -3.02 9.40
C LYS A 40 -2.84 -2.54 10.84
N ASN A 41 -3.20 -3.40 11.78
CA ASN A 41 -3.62 -3.01 13.12
C ASN A 41 -2.53 -2.22 13.86
N THR A 42 -2.95 -1.09 14.43
CA THR A 42 -2.09 -0.18 15.19
C THR A 42 -2.21 -0.40 16.69
N TYR A 43 -3.32 -0.96 17.16
CA TYR A 43 -3.71 -0.98 18.57
C TYR A 43 -3.34 -2.28 19.27
N ASN A 44 -3.55 -3.42 18.64
CA ASN A 44 -3.37 -4.72 19.26
C ASN A 44 -1.96 -5.27 19.07
N SER A 45 -1.52 -6.07 20.02
CA SER A 45 -0.38 -6.96 19.88
C SER A 45 -0.88 -8.33 19.48
N PHE A 46 -0.22 -8.99 18.55
CA PHE A 46 -0.58 -10.31 18.07
C PHE A 46 0.49 -11.33 18.40
N SER A 47 0.09 -12.59 18.60
CA SER A 47 1.03 -13.69 18.73
C SER A 47 1.84 -13.86 17.45
N GLN A 48 3.05 -14.39 17.58
CA GLN A 48 3.92 -14.68 16.44
C GLN A 48 3.25 -15.63 15.43
N HIS A 49 2.52 -16.63 15.92
CA HIS A 49 1.76 -17.57 15.09
C HIS A 49 0.70 -16.84 14.25
N LYS A 50 -0.07 -15.93 14.85
CA LYS A 50 -1.09 -15.17 14.14
C LYS A 50 -0.48 -14.27 13.06
N LEU A 51 0.64 -13.61 13.37
CA LEU A 51 1.36 -12.78 12.40
C LEU A 51 1.93 -13.61 11.25
N GLN A 52 2.44 -14.80 11.53
CA GLN A 52 2.93 -15.72 10.50
C GLN A 52 1.79 -16.20 9.58
N SER A 53 0.61 -16.51 10.13
CA SER A 53 -0.58 -16.84 9.32
C SER A 53 -0.96 -15.69 8.40
N ALA A 54 -1.01 -14.47 8.91
CA ALA A 54 -1.32 -13.29 8.12
C ALA A 54 -0.30 -13.03 6.99
N VAL A 55 0.98 -13.26 7.25
CA VAL A 55 2.06 -13.18 6.25
C VAL A 55 1.87 -14.23 5.17
N ASN A 56 1.56 -15.46 5.54
CA ASN A 56 1.34 -16.55 4.58
C ASN A 56 0.13 -16.28 3.68
N GLU A 57 -0.97 -15.79 4.25
CA GLU A 57 -2.16 -15.42 3.49
C GLU A 57 -1.86 -14.28 2.49
N LEU A 58 -1.19 -13.21 2.94
CA LEU A 58 -0.77 -12.13 2.05
C LEU A 58 0.15 -12.63 0.93
N LEU A 59 1.09 -13.51 1.26
CA LEU A 59 2.01 -14.07 0.27
C LEU A 59 1.25 -14.90 -0.80
N ASN A 60 0.26 -15.69 -0.38
CA ASN A 60 -0.59 -16.44 -1.31
C ASN A 60 -1.35 -15.51 -2.25
N VAL A 61 -1.95 -14.43 -1.73
CA VAL A 61 -2.64 -13.41 -2.54
C VAL A 61 -1.69 -12.76 -3.54
N LEU A 62 -0.50 -12.36 -3.11
CA LEU A 62 0.49 -11.74 -4.00
C LEU A 62 0.96 -12.72 -5.09
N ASN A 63 1.19 -13.98 -4.75
CA ASN A 63 1.61 -15.00 -5.70
C ASN A 63 0.49 -15.39 -6.70
N GLU A 64 -0.77 -15.18 -6.34
CA GLU A 64 -1.91 -15.37 -7.23
C GLU A 64 -2.14 -14.15 -8.13
N ASP A 65 -2.17 -12.95 -7.56
CA ASP A 65 -2.61 -11.74 -8.27
C ASP A 65 -1.49 -11.08 -9.10
N LEU A 66 -0.26 -11.00 -8.59
CA LEU A 66 0.83 -10.31 -9.29
C LEU A 66 1.15 -10.90 -10.67
N PRO A 67 1.20 -12.24 -10.87
CA PRO A 67 1.38 -12.81 -12.20
C PRO A 67 0.26 -12.43 -13.18
N GLN A 68 -0.98 -12.37 -12.71
CA GLN A 68 -2.13 -11.98 -13.53
C GLN A 68 -2.05 -10.51 -13.92
N ILE A 69 -1.72 -9.62 -12.97
CA ILE A 69 -1.52 -8.18 -13.22
C ILE A 69 -0.39 -7.98 -14.22
N TYR A 70 0.74 -8.66 -14.05
CA TYR A 70 1.89 -8.60 -14.94
C TYR A 70 1.51 -8.97 -16.38
N GLN A 71 0.78 -10.07 -16.56
CA GLN A 71 0.28 -10.51 -17.87
C GLN A 71 -0.72 -9.52 -18.49
N LEU A 72 -1.64 -9.00 -17.69
CA LEU A 72 -2.67 -8.06 -18.16
C LEU A 72 -2.08 -6.70 -18.58
N LEU A 73 -1.03 -6.25 -17.92
CA LEU A 73 -0.37 -4.98 -18.25
C LEU A 73 0.58 -5.11 -19.44
N GLY A 74 1.13 -6.29 -19.70
CA GLY A 74 1.97 -6.58 -20.86
C GLY A 74 3.30 -5.85 -20.90
N PHE A 75 3.84 -5.43 -19.76
CA PHE A 75 5.14 -4.79 -19.66
C PHE A 75 6.26 -5.83 -19.47
N ASP A 76 7.45 -5.53 -19.96
CA ASP A 76 8.62 -6.38 -19.75
C ASP A 76 9.08 -6.40 -18.29
N ILE A 77 8.92 -5.26 -17.61
CA ILE A 77 9.25 -5.09 -16.19
C ILE A 77 8.12 -4.31 -15.50
N LEU A 78 7.66 -4.80 -14.37
CA LEU A 78 6.68 -4.13 -13.49
C LEU A 78 7.36 -3.76 -12.17
N THR A 79 7.49 -2.46 -11.92
CA THR A 79 8.05 -1.98 -10.65
C THR A 79 6.96 -1.93 -9.57
N ILE A 80 7.21 -2.61 -8.45
CA ILE A 80 6.28 -2.68 -7.33
C ILE A 80 6.69 -1.68 -6.24
N CYS A 81 5.83 -0.72 -5.97
CA CYS A 81 5.97 0.23 -4.88
C CYS A 81 4.94 -0.02 -3.79
N VAL A 82 5.30 0.24 -2.55
CA VAL A 82 4.37 0.18 -1.40
C VAL A 82 4.04 1.60 -0.95
N VAL A 83 2.77 1.95 -0.99
CA VAL A 83 2.30 3.25 -0.46
C VAL A 83 2.57 3.32 1.05
N PRO A 84 3.31 4.34 1.53
CA PRO A 84 3.61 4.46 2.94
C PRO A 84 2.37 4.79 3.78
N ARG A 85 2.37 4.35 5.01
CA ARG A 85 1.33 4.69 6.00
C ARG A 85 1.45 6.15 6.43
N ALA A 86 0.45 6.64 7.19
CA ALA A 86 0.48 7.98 7.78
C ALA A 86 1.59 8.16 8.86
N LYS A 87 2.12 7.08 9.40
CA LYS A 87 3.25 7.10 10.34
C LYS A 87 4.58 6.95 9.61
N ALA A 88 5.61 7.60 10.11
CA ALA A 88 6.99 7.39 9.66
C ALA A 88 7.43 5.94 9.86
N GLU A 89 8.29 5.43 9.00
CA GLU A 89 8.66 4.00 9.00
C GLU A 89 9.34 3.54 10.29
N ASN A 90 10.10 4.41 10.94
CA ASN A 90 10.73 4.11 12.23
C ASN A 90 9.72 3.96 13.38
N ALA A 91 8.48 4.41 13.19
CA ALA A 91 7.38 4.26 14.15
C ALA A 91 6.48 3.04 13.85
N TYR A 92 6.82 2.21 12.86
CA TYR A 92 6.05 1.01 12.54
C TYR A 92 6.20 -0.06 13.60
N LYS A 93 5.07 -0.66 13.97
CA LYS A 93 5.05 -1.86 14.78
C LYS A 93 5.55 -3.08 13.98
N PRO A 94 5.99 -4.17 14.64
CA PRO A 94 6.46 -5.36 13.95
C PRO A 94 5.51 -5.93 12.89
N ASN A 95 4.21 -5.98 13.18
CA ASN A 95 3.19 -6.43 12.22
C ASN A 95 3.09 -5.51 10.99
N GLN A 96 3.28 -4.21 11.15
CA GLN A 96 3.24 -3.25 10.06
C GLN A 96 4.49 -3.31 9.15
N GLN A 97 5.63 -3.70 9.71
CA GLN A 97 6.84 -3.97 8.94
C GLN A 97 6.73 -5.27 8.13
N LEU A 98 6.01 -6.26 8.64
CA LEU A 98 5.80 -7.54 7.96
C LEU A 98 5.12 -7.38 6.60
N PHE A 99 4.19 -6.45 6.45
CA PHE A 99 3.54 -6.18 5.17
C PHE A 99 4.58 -5.89 4.07
N ARG A 100 5.46 -4.91 4.29
CA ARG A 100 6.51 -4.55 3.31
C ARG A 100 7.47 -5.70 3.04
N LYS A 101 7.89 -6.41 4.09
CA LYS A 101 8.78 -7.57 3.96
C LYS A 101 8.15 -8.70 3.15
N THR A 102 6.84 -8.89 3.25
CA THR A 102 6.12 -9.90 2.47
C THR A 102 6.03 -9.50 1.00
N VAL A 103 5.74 -8.23 0.72
CA VAL A 103 5.77 -7.71 -0.66
C VAL A 103 7.18 -7.84 -1.26
N GLN A 104 8.22 -7.46 -0.52
CA GLN A 104 9.62 -7.65 -0.95
C GLN A 104 9.91 -9.10 -1.32
N LYS A 105 9.52 -10.04 -0.46
CA LYS A 105 9.71 -11.47 -0.72
C LYS A 105 9.04 -11.92 -2.02
N SER A 106 7.85 -11.41 -2.34
CA SER A 106 7.17 -11.73 -3.61
C SER A 106 7.92 -11.16 -4.81
N ILE A 107 8.44 -9.93 -4.69
CA ILE A 107 9.27 -9.31 -5.75
C ILE A 107 10.50 -10.17 -6.02
N ASP A 108 11.21 -10.56 -4.96
CA ASP A 108 12.46 -11.35 -5.07
C ASP A 108 12.25 -12.73 -5.70
N GLN A 109 11.03 -13.26 -5.61
CA GLN A 109 10.68 -14.60 -6.11
C GLN A 109 10.08 -14.61 -7.52
N MET A 110 9.66 -13.45 -8.06
CA MET A 110 8.97 -13.38 -9.33
C MET A 110 9.78 -12.67 -10.40
N HIS A 111 10.03 -13.36 -11.51
CA HIS A 111 10.69 -12.76 -12.66
C HIS A 111 9.81 -11.66 -13.29
N GLY A 112 10.43 -10.58 -13.76
CA GLY A 112 9.74 -9.44 -14.38
C GLY A 112 9.24 -8.40 -13.37
N LEU A 113 9.40 -8.63 -12.06
CA LEU A 113 9.18 -7.60 -11.05
C LEU A 113 10.47 -6.89 -10.69
N ALA A 114 10.39 -5.57 -10.55
CA ALA A 114 11.47 -4.73 -10.03
C ALA A 114 11.11 -4.15 -8.66
N ASP A 115 12.11 -4.04 -7.80
CA ASP A 115 11.96 -3.49 -6.46
C ASP A 115 11.87 -1.96 -6.48
N GLY A 116 10.71 -1.43 -6.15
CA GLY A 116 10.43 -0.02 -5.90
C GLY A 116 9.96 0.26 -4.47
N ILE A 117 10.11 -0.71 -3.55
CA ILE A 117 9.59 -0.58 -2.16
C ILE A 117 10.12 0.66 -1.47
N ASN A 118 11.36 1.05 -1.74
CA ASN A 118 12.00 2.21 -1.15
C ASN A 118 11.86 3.49 -1.98
N TYR A 119 11.09 3.49 -3.06
CA TYR A 119 10.89 4.69 -3.87
C TYR A 119 10.13 5.80 -3.13
N ILE A 120 9.25 5.41 -2.21
CA ILE A 120 8.52 6.37 -1.36
C ILE A 120 8.68 5.92 0.10
N ARG A 121 9.39 6.70 0.91
CA ARG A 121 9.64 6.42 2.33
C ARG A 121 9.17 7.57 3.20
N ARG A 122 8.25 7.30 4.10
CA ARG A 122 7.76 8.33 5.01
C ARG A 122 8.72 8.57 6.18
N HIS A 123 9.20 9.79 6.31
CA HIS A 123 10.07 10.23 7.41
C HIS A 123 9.33 11.05 8.47
N THR A 124 8.19 11.68 8.13
CA THR A 124 7.41 12.50 9.06
C THR A 124 6.00 11.92 9.26
N ASN A 125 5.57 11.83 10.51
CA ASN A 125 4.20 11.42 10.84
C ASN A 125 3.21 12.44 10.31
N THR A 126 2.13 11.94 9.69
CA THR A 126 0.99 12.75 9.28
C THR A 126 -0.28 12.26 9.97
N TYR A 127 -1.34 13.04 9.88
CA TYR A 127 -2.65 12.58 10.32
C TYR A 127 -3.13 11.42 9.46
N THR A 128 -3.89 10.53 10.07
CA THR A 128 -4.54 9.44 9.34
C THR A 128 -5.77 10.01 8.64
N THR A 129 -5.79 10.00 7.33
CA THR A 129 -6.79 10.67 6.48
C THR A 129 -8.24 10.33 6.87
N HIS A 130 -8.54 9.06 7.12
CA HIS A 130 -9.91 8.65 7.50
C HIS A 130 -10.36 9.16 8.89
N LEU A 131 -9.44 9.61 9.75
CA LEU A 131 -9.75 10.29 11.00
C LEU A 131 -9.91 11.80 10.80
N GLY A 132 -9.32 12.32 9.72
CA GLY A 132 -9.40 13.72 9.36
C GLY A 132 -10.79 14.19 8.99
N GLU A 133 -11.61 13.33 8.39
CA GLU A 133 -13.01 13.62 8.02
C GLU A 133 -13.87 14.14 9.19
N ARG A 134 -13.43 13.89 10.42
CA ARG A 134 -14.11 14.36 11.65
C ARG A 134 -13.56 15.70 12.15
N ALA A 135 -12.51 16.21 11.54
CA ALA A 135 -11.90 17.48 11.92
C ALA A 135 -12.63 18.65 11.23
N PRO A 136 -12.81 19.78 11.94
CA PRO A 136 -13.28 21.00 11.31
C PRO A 136 -12.38 21.39 10.12
N ASN A 137 -12.98 21.81 9.01
CA ASN A 137 -12.28 22.24 7.81
C ASN A 137 -11.43 21.16 7.12
N TYR A 138 -11.79 19.89 7.29
CA TYR A 138 -11.13 18.81 6.57
C TYR A 138 -11.35 18.97 5.07
N ILE A 139 -10.25 19.10 4.33
CA ILE A 139 -10.19 19.06 2.86
C ILE A 139 -9.14 18.01 2.49
N ASN A 140 -9.52 16.98 1.76
CA ASN A 140 -8.60 15.92 1.33
C ASN A 140 -7.90 16.32 0.02
N ASP A 141 -7.16 17.42 0.05
CA ASP A 141 -6.42 17.99 -1.08
C ASP A 141 -4.89 17.87 -0.93
N GLY A 142 -4.42 17.19 0.12
CA GLY A 142 -3.00 17.07 0.43
C GLY A 142 -2.39 18.25 1.17
N ALA A 143 -3.18 19.30 1.47
CA ALA A 143 -2.72 20.45 2.25
C ALA A 143 -2.61 20.15 3.75
N GLU A 144 -1.89 21.01 4.48
CA GLU A 144 -1.84 20.93 5.94
C GLU A 144 -3.24 21.08 6.58
N PRO A 145 -3.56 20.35 7.64
CA PRO A 145 -2.69 19.43 8.41
C PRO A 145 -2.65 17.99 7.87
N TYR A 146 -3.17 17.73 6.67
CA TYR A 146 -3.26 16.41 6.03
C TYR A 146 -2.37 16.30 4.78
N PRO A 147 -1.09 16.63 4.87
CA PRO A 147 -0.19 16.48 3.74
C PRO A 147 -0.13 15.00 3.37
N GLY A 148 -0.43 14.67 2.13
CA GLY A 148 -0.34 13.34 1.61
C GLY A 148 1.10 12.84 1.47
N ILE A 149 1.44 12.28 0.34
CA ILE A 149 2.81 11.94 -0.04
C ILE A 149 3.42 13.17 -0.71
N THR A 150 4.23 13.91 0.04
CA THR A 150 4.94 15.11 -0.40
C THR A 150 6.38 15.05 0.09
N GLU A 151 7.27 15.86 -0.47
CA GLU A 151 8.67 15.97 -0.03
C GLU A 151 8.80 16.41 1.45
N ARG A 152 7.81 17.09 1.98
CA ARG A 152 7.76 17.44 3.42
C ARG A 152 7.56 16.26 4.34
N THR A 153 7.02 15.16 3.83
CA THR A 153 6.59 14.02 4.63
C THR A 153 7.23 12.71 4.20
N CYS A 154 7.78 12.67 2.99
CA CYS A 154 8.36 11.48 2.38
C CYS A 154 9.65 11.83 1.64
N ASP A 155 10.62 10.92 1.71
CA ASP A 155 11.67 10.85 0.71
C ASP A 155 11.09 10.19 -0.54
N ILE A 156 11.25 10.84 -1.70
CA ILE A 156 10.80 10.31 -2.99
C ILE A 156 12.05 10.10 -3.84
N SER A 157 12.33 8.87 -4.22
CA SER A 157 13.49 8.55 -5.05
C SER A 157 13.34 9.16 -6.45
N ALA A 158 14.43 9.70 -6.99
CA ALA A 158 14.49 10.14 -8.38
C ALA A 158 14.18 9.00 -9.37
N ASP A 159 14.49 7.76 -8.99
CA ASP A 159 14.16 6.58 -9.81
C ASP A 159 12.63 6.35 -9.96
N ALA A 160 11.83 6.88 -9.04
CA ALA A 160 10.38 6.84 -9.13
C ALA A 160 9.82 7.77 -10.22
N ALA A 161 10.54 8.84 -10.55
CA ALA A 161 10.12 9.86 -11.51
C ALA A 161 10.61 9.61 -12.95
N GLY A 162 11.59 8.73 -13.13
CA GLY A 162 12.31 8.56 -14.40
C GLY A 162 12.02 7.28 -15.19
N LYS A 163 11.11 6.42 -14.72
CA LYS A 163 10.75 5.18 -15.42
C LYS A 163 9.36 5.29 -16.01
N ASN A 164 9.26 6.02 -17.11
CA ASN A 164 8.15 5.94 -18.06
C ASN A 164 8.53 4.98 -19.19
#